data_0ba5d2b8511769d0bb92813e8145b5f8
#
_entry.id   0ba5d2b8511769d0bb92813e8145b5f8
#
_cell.length_a   1.000
_cell.length_b   1.000
_cell.length_c   1.000
_cell.angle_alpha   90.00
_cell.angle_beta   90.00
_cell.angle_gamma   90.00
#
_symmetry.space_group_name_H-M   'P 1'
#
loop_
_entity.id
_entity.type
_entity.pdbx_description
1 polymer ?
#
loop_
_entity_poly.entity_id
_entity_poly.type
_entity_poly.pdbx_seq_one_letter_code
_entity_poly.pdbx_strand_id
1 'polypeptide(L)'
;MDMNDRALRFVNVGLGGKANGVPREDGFQITVASEVMAILCLAADMDDLKERLGNILVAYTYDNKPVYAKDLQVNGSMAVLLKDAIKPNLVQTLENTPALMHGGPFANIAHGCNSVRATKLALKLADYTITEAGFGSDLGAEKFLDIKCRYAGLAPSAIVVVATLRALKYNGGVAKADTAKPNVEAVKAGLCNLAAHVEHEEIRRSGCCCHQPLPHRFRRRG
;
A
#
# COMPACT_ATOMS: atom_id res chain seq x y z
N MET A 1 -17.41 4.93 -5.06
CA MET A 1 -18.58 4.05 -5.22
C MET A 1 -18.26 2.71 -4.60
N ASP A 2 -19.25 2.03 -4.02
CA ASP A 2 -19.04 0.72 -3.43
C ASP A 2 -19.07 -0.37 -4.51
N MET A 3 -18.06 -1.25 -4.49
CA MET A 3 -17.95 -2.40 -5.41
C MET A 3 -19.02 -3.47 -5.21
N ASN A 4 -19.76 -3.41 -4.12
CA ASN A 4 -20.86 -4.34 -3.85
C ASN A 4 -22.11 -4.04 -4.68
N ASP A 5 -22.20 -2.86 -5.29
CA ASP A 5 -23.28 -2.54 -6.21
C ASP A 5 -23.20 -3.42 -7.47
N ARG A 6 -24.27 -4.16 -7.74
CA ARG A 6 -24.34 -5.03 -8.92
C ARG A 6 -24.24 -4.26 -10.23
N ALA A 7 -24.67 -2.99 -10.23
CA ALA A 7 -24.57 -2.12 -11.41
C ALA A 7 -23.12 -1.82 -11.83
N LEU A 8 -22.15 -2.03 -10.94
CA LEU A 8 -20.73 -1.82 -11.23
C LEU A 8 -20.01 -3.07 -11.75
N ARG A 9 -20.70 -4.21 -11.86
CA ARG A 9 -20.10 -5.47 -12.32
C ARG A 9 -19.89 -5.51 -13.83
N PHE A 10 -20.72 -4.80 -14.56
CA PHE A 10 -20.62 -4.64 -16.02
C PHE A 10 -20.86 -3.18 -16.35
N VAL A 11 -19.82 -2.46 -16.72
CA VAL A 11 -19.86 -1.04 -17.07
C VAL A 11 -19.11 -0.80 -18.37
N ASN A 12 -19.57 0.14 -19.19
CA ASN A 12 -18.82 0.58 -20.35
C ASN A 12 -17.85 1.68 -19.95
N VAL A 13 -16.55 1.47 -20.19
CA VAL A 13 -15.46 2.41 -19.91
C VAL A 13 -14.81 2.90 -21.20
N GLY A 14 -14.00 3.95 -21.11
CA GLY A 14 -13.29 4.52 -22.26
C GLY A 14 -14.16 5.33 -23.21
N LEU A 15 -15.36 5.76 -22.80
CA LEU A 15 -16.24 6.62 -23.59
C LEU A 15 -15.70 8.07 -23.61
N GLY A 16 -16.07 8.85 -24.64
CA GLY A 16 -15.68 10.26 -24.75
C GLY A 16 -14.40 10.51 -25.58
N GLY A 17 -13.96 9.55 -26.36
CA GLY A 17 -12.86 9.70 -27.34
C GLY A 17 -11.52 9.18 -26.85
N LYS A 18 -10.50 9.27 -27.70
CA LYS A 18 -9.18 8.64 -27.51
C LYS A 18 -8.44 9.03 -26.21
N ALA A 19 -8.69 10.22 -25.69
CA ALA A 19 -8.09 10.67 -24.43
C ALA A 19 -8.55 9.84 -23.22
N ASN A 20 -9.71 9.20 -23.30
CA ASN A 20 -10.29 8.38 -22.23
C ASN A 20 -10.04 6.87 -22.40
N GLY A 21 -9.25 6.48 -23.41
CA GLY A 21 -8.93 5.10 -23.72
C GLY A 21 -9.79 4.47 -24.79
N VAL A 22 -9.87 3.15 -24.80
CA VAL A 22 -10.64 2.36 -25.76
C VAL A 22 -11.98 1.97 -25.13
N PRO A 23 -13.12 2.27 -25.79
CA PRO A 23 -14.44 1.82 -25.32
C PRO A 23 -14.48 0.30 -25.19
N ARG A 24 -14.85 -0.19 -24.00
CA ARG A 24 -14.97 -1.63 -23.71
C ARG A 24 -15.89 -1.86 -22.54
N GLU A 25 -16.45 -3.07 -22.46
CA GLU A 25 -17.06 -3.56 -21.25
C GLU A 25 -15.98 -3.93 -20.24
N ASP A 26 -16.19 -3.52 -19.00
CA ASP A 26 -15.29 -3.76 -17.87
C ASP A 26 -16.14 -3.86 -16.60
N GLY A 27 -15.52 -3.97 -15.43
CA GLY A 27 -16.24 -4.01 -14.16
C GLY A 27 -15.34 -3.87 -12.95
N PHE A 28 -15.98 -3.55 -11.85
CA PHE A 28 -15.33 -3.51 -10.54
C PHE A 28 -15.48 -4.87 -9.88
N GLN A 29 -14.38 -5.51 -9.50
CA GLN A 29 -14.39 -6.89 -8.99
C GLN A 29 -13.87 -7.00 -7.55
N ILE A 30 -13.25 -5.96 -7.00
CA ILE A 30 -12.55 -6.01 -5.74
C ILE A 30 -13.06 -4.92 -4.81
N THR A 31 -13.74 -5.32 -3.74
CA THR A 31 -14.31 -4.40 -2.73
C THR A 31 -13.26 -3.55 -2.04
N VAL A 32 -12.06 -4.10 -1.79
CA VAL A 32 -10.94 -3.38 -1.14
C VAL A 32 -10.32 -2.27 -1.98
N ALA A 33 -10.63 -2.21 -3.28
CA ALA A 33 -10.20 -1.14 -4.17
C ALA A 33 -11.12 0.10 -4.04
N SER A 34 -11.43 0.51 -2.83
CA SER A 34 -12.26 1.68 -2.55
C SER A 34 -11.48 2.76 -1.80
N GLU A 35 -11.83 4.02 -2.02
CA GLU A 35 -11.28 5.16 -1.29
C GLU A 35 -11.54 5.04 0.23
N VAL A 36 -12.70 4.49 0.61
CA VAL A 36 -13.05 4.23 2.01
C VAL A 36 -12.05 3.28 2.68
N MET A 37 -11.58 2.23 1.99
CA MET A 37 -10.56 1.33 2.52
C MET A 37 -9.21 2.04 2.72
N ALA A 38 -8.78 2.88 1.78
CA ALA A 38 -7.57 3.67 1.92
C ALA A 38 -7.66 4.64 3.10
N ILE A 39 -8.78 5.32 3.25
CA ILE A 39 -9.08 6.21 4.38
C ILE A 39 -9.03 5.45 5.71
N LEU A 40 -9.69 4.30 5.82
CA LEU A 40 -9.69 3.46 7.03
C LEU A 40 -8.26 3.07 7.44
N CYS A 41 -7.42 2.73 6.48
CA CYS A 41 -6.04 2.29 6.75
C CYS A 41 -5.12 3.44 7.16
N LEU A 42 -5.41 4.67 6.77
CA LEU A 42 -4.63 5.85 7.14
C LEU A 42 -5.17 6.56 8.38
N ALA A 43 -6.44 6.37 8.73
CA ALA A 43 -7.06 7.06 9.86
C ALA A 43 -6.37 6.76 11.19
N ALA A 44 -6.15 7.81 11.99
CA ALA A 44 -5.54 7.72 13.30
C ALA A 44 -6.55 7.25 14.36
N ASP A 45 -7.78 7.75 14.31
CA ASP A 45 -8.87 7.44 15.24
C ASP A 45 -10.24 7.63 14.56
N MET A 46 -11.32 7.59 15.33
CA MET A 46 -12.68 7.71 14.79
C MET A 46 -13.01 9.12 14.33
N ASP A 47 -12.44 10.14 14.95
CA ASP A 47 -12.70 11.54 14.59
C ASP A 47 -11.98 11.86 13.27
N ASP A 48 -10.72 11.47 13.14
CA ASP A 48 -9.95 11.56 11.89
C ASP A 48 -10.61 10.74 10.76
N LEU A 49 -11.11 9.53 11.07
CA LEU A 49 -11.87 8.72 10.10
C LEU A 49 -13.09 9.47 9.58
N LYS A 50 -13.91 10.02 10.49
CA LYS A 50 -15.13 10.76 10.14
C LYS A 50 -14.83 12.01 9.32
N GLU A 51 -13.76 12.75 9.67
CA GLU A 51 -13.33 13.92 8.93
C GLU A 51 -12.89 13.55 7.50
N ARG A 52 -12.05 12.52 7.35
CA ARG A 52 -11.58 12.03 6.04
C ARG A 52 -12.71 11.54 5.16
N LEU A 53 -13.65 10.78 5.71
CA LEU A 53 -14.86 10.34 5.01
C LEU A 53 -15.68 11.54 4.53
N GLY A 54 -15.75 12.59 5.34
CA GLY A 54 -16.42 13.84 4.97
C GLY A 54 -15.76 14.56 3.79
N ASN A 55 -14.47 14.38 3.60
CA ASN A 55 -13.71 15.03 2.53
C ASN A 55 -13.68 14.23 1.21
N ILE A 56 -14.35 13.09 1.12
CA ILE A 56 -14.52 12.36 -0.14
C ILE A 56 -15.26 13.25 -1.14
N LEU A 57 -14.66 13.47 -2.30
CA LEU A 57 -15.28 14.20 -3.40
C LEU A 57 -16.30 13.30 -4.09
N VAL A 58 -17.58 13.68 -4.07
CA VAL A 58 -18.67 12.86 -4.62
C VAL A 58 -19.23 13.38 -5.93
N ALA A 59 -19.14 14.69 -6.18
CA ALA A 59 -19.69 15.32 -7.37
C ALA A 59 -19.12 16.73 -7.60
N TYR A 60 -19.52 17.33 -8.71
CA TYR A 60 -19.38 18.75 -8.97
C TYR A 60 -20.76 19.35 -9.29
N THR A 61 -20.97 20.58 -8.86
CA THR A 61 -22.15 21.36 -9.25
C THR A 61 -22.07 21.77 -10.72
N TYR A 62 -23.17 22.26 -11.30
CA TYR A 62 -23.19 22.74 -12.69
C TYR A 62 -22.23 23.91 -12.95
N ASP A 63 -21.84 24.65 -11.93
CA ASP A 63 -20.83 25.72 -11.95
C ASP A 63 -19.42 25.23 -11.52
N ASN A 64 -19.19 23.93 -11.61
CA ASN A 64 -17.91 23.23 -11.32
C ASN A 64 -17.36 23.41 -9.88
N LYS A 65 -18.21 23.64 -8.90
CA LYS A 65 -17.78 23.61 -7.49
C LYS A 65 -17.80 22.17 -6.97
N PRO A 66 -16.77 21.75 -6.20
CA PRO A 66 -16.74 20.42 -5.62
C PRO A 66 -17.84 20.23 -4.58
N VAL A 67 -18.43 19.04 -4.57
CA VAL A 67 -19.40 18.58 -3.55
C VAL A 67 -18.77 17.39 -2.83
N TYR A 68 -18.69 17.49 -1.52
CA TYR A 68 -18.08 16.48 -0.65
C TYR A 68 -19.13 15.67 0.11
N ALA A 69 -18.75 14.51 0.64
CA ALA A 69 -19.63 13.66 1.43
C ALA A 69 -20.19 14.39 2.67
N LYS A 70 -19.42 15.33 3.27
CA LYS A 70 -19.88 16.18 4.37
C LYS A 70 -21.03 17.12 3.97
N ASP A 71 -21.08 17.58 2.72
CA ASP A 71 -22.14 18.43 2.22
C ASP A 71 -23.46 17.65 2.12
N LEU A 72 -23.37 16.34 1.93
CA LEU A 72 -24.50 15.40 1.98
C LEU A 72 -24.83 14.94 3.41
N GLN A 73 -24.03 15.30 4.40
CA GLN A 73 -24.15 14.90 5.82
C GLN A 73 -24.13 13.39 6.06
N VAL A 74 -23.46 12.61 5.18
CA VAL A 74 -23.42 11.13 5.25
C VAL A 74 -22.22 10.57 5.99
N ASN A 75 -21.20 11.36 6.25
CA ASN A 75 -19.94 10.93 6.87
C ASN A 75 -20.12 10.37 8.29
N GLY A 76 -21.13 10.84 9.04
CA GLY A 76 -21.49 10.28 10.35
C GLY A 76 -21.99 8.84 10.25
N SER A 77 -22.91 8.58 9.33
CA SER A 77 -23.43 7.24 9.06
C SER A 77 -22.34 6.28 8.55
N MET A 78 -21.47 6.76 7.67
CA MET A 78 -20.31 5.99 7.19
C MET A 78 -19.37 5.62 8.35
N ALA A 79 -19.07 6.56 9.24
CA ALA A 79 -18.22 6.32 10.41
C ALA A 79 -18.83 5.29 11.37
N VAL A 80 -20.15 5.33 11.59
CA VAL A 80 -20.85 4.32 12.42
C VAL A 80 -20.72 2.92 11.84
N LEU A 81 -20.84 2.74 10.53
CA LEU A 81 -20.66 1.45 9.88
C LEU A 81 -19.22 0.92 10.02
N LEU A 82 -18.24 1.80 10.13
CA LEU A 82 -16.82 1.45 10.25
C LEU A 82 -16.30 1.40 11.69
N LYS A 83 -17.13 1.63 12.71
CA LYS A 83 -16.72 1.73 14.13
C LYS A 83 -15.98 0.48 14.64
N ASP A 84 -16.33 -0.70 14.16
CA ASP A 84 -15.65 -1.94 14.50
C ASP A 84 -14.53 -2.27 13.53
N ALA A 85 -14.70 -1.92 12.26
CA ALA A 85 -13.70 -2.11 11.22
C ALA A 85 -12.40 -1.32 11.47
N ILE A 86 -12.44 -0.21 12.21
CA ILE A 86 -11.24 0.58 12.56
C ILE A 86 -10.35 -0.11 13.60
N LYS A 87 -10.80 -1.18 14.23
CA LYS A 87 -10.04 -1.95 15.23
C LYS A 87 -9.21 -3.04 14.53
N PRO A 88 -7.88 -3.07 14.70
CA PRO A 88 -7.07 -4.16 14.16
C PRO A 88 -7.49 -5.52 14.74
N ASN A 89 -7.47 -6.55 13.91
CA ASN A 89 -7.67 -7.92 14.34
C ASN A 89 -6.34 -8.51 14.82
N LEU A 90 -6.31 -9.02 16.04
CA LEU A 90 -5.17 -9.76 16.56
C LEU A 90 -5.37 -11.25 16.29
N VAL A 91 -4.43 -11.86 15.59
CA VAL A 91 -4.44 -13.26 15.18
C VAL A 91 -3.18 -13.94 15.70
N GLN A 92 -3.30 -15.18 16.13
CA GLN A 92 -2.17 -16.03 16.45
C GLN A 92 -1.80 -16.87 15.24
N THR A 93 -0.51 -16.84 14.85
CA THR A 93 0.01 -17.70 13.79
C THR A 93 0.20 -19.13 14.27
N LEU A 94 0.44 -20.07 13.35
CA LEU A 94 0.75 -21.46 13.69
C LEU A 94 2.03 -21.61 14.54
N GLU A 95 2.97 -20.66 14.41
CA GLU A 95 4.20 -20.59 15.18
C GLU A 95 4.03 -19.84 16.52
N ASN A 96 2.79 -19.59 16.95
CA ASN A 96 2.44 -18.85 18.15
C ASN A 96 2.92 -17.39 18.19
N THR A 97 3.23 -16.81 17.04
CA THR A 97 3.58 -15.39 16.93
C THR A 97 2.32 -14.55 16.72
N PRO A 98 2.13 -13.45 17.45
CA PRO A 98 0.99 -12.57 17.22
C PRO A 98 1.11 -11.84 15.88
N ALA A 99 0.00 -11.72 15.15
CA ALA A 99 -0.09 -10.96 13.92
C ALA A 99 -1.30 -10.01 13.97
N LEU A 100 -1.10 -8.76 13.56
CA LEU A 100 -2.17 -7.78 13.43
C LEU A 100 -2.60 -7.70 11.96
N MET A 101 -3.85 -8.10 11.71
CA MET A 101 -4.47 -8.05 10.38
C MET A 101 -5.45 -6.88 10.34
N HIS A 102 -5.19 -5.90 9.47
CA HIS A 102 -6.05 -4.73 9.41
C HIS A 102 -6.00 -4.02 8.06
N GLY A 103 -7.17 -3.90 7.44
CA GLY A 103 -7.33 -3.29 6.13
C GLY A 103 -6.81 -4.17 5.00
N GLY A 104 -6.89 -3.68 3.78
CA GLY A 104 -6.44 -4.40 2.59
C GLY A 104 -6.24 -3.46 1.41
N PRO A 105 -5.56 -2.30 1.59
CA PRO A 105 -5.35 -1.37 0.49
C PRO A 105 -4.32 -1.95 -0.47
N PHE A 106 -4.69 -2.13 -1.74
CA PHE A 106 -3.76 -2.62 -2.75
C PHE A 106 -2.73 -1.55 -3.12
N ALA A 107 -1.47 -1.95 -3.31
CA ALA A 107 -0.38 -1.04 -3.65
C ALA A 107 -0.54 -0.37 -5.02
N ASN A 108 -1.24 -0.99 -5.96
CA ASN A 108 -1.57 -0.37 -7.25
C ASN A 108 -2.73 0.64 -7.18
N ILE A 109 -3.44 0.73 -6.05
CA ILE A 109 -4.59 1.61 -5.87
C ILE A 109 -4.35 2.60 -4.72
N ALA A 110 -3.76 2.14 -3.61
CA ALA A 110 -3.50 2.91 -2.41
C ALA A 110 -2.05 2.66 -1.92
N HIS A 111 -1.79 2.79 -0.63
CA HIS A 111 -0.44 2.61 -0.06
C HIS A 111 -0.01 1.15 0.12
N GLY A 112 -0.88 0.17 -0.07
CA GLY A 112 -0.55 -1.25 -0.26
C GLY A 112 0.08 -1.98 0.91
N CYS A 113 -0.20 -1.57 2.14
CA CYS A 113 0.34 -2.18 3.35
C CYS A 113 -0.66 -2.06 4.51
N ASN A 114 -0.37 -2.73 5.61
CA ASN A 114 -1.21 -2.70 6.82
C ASN A 114 -1.52 -1.27 7.30
N SER A 115 -2.56 -1.11 8.09
CA SER A 115 -3.00 0.19 8.58
C SER A 115 -1.99 0.89 9.49
N VAL A 116 -2.08 2.20 9.57
CA VAL A 116 -1.30 3.01 10.51
C VAL A 116 -1.58 2.59 11.96
N ARG A 117 -2.85 2.33 12.29
CA ARG A 117 -3.26 1.91 13.65
C ARG A 117 -2.63 0.58 14.04
N ALA A 118 -2.72 -0.43 13.17
CA ALA A 118 -2.13 -1.75 13.45
C ALA A 118 -0.62 -1.66 13.63
N THR A 119 0.07 -0.92 12.77
CA THR A 119 1.52 -0.75 12.88
C THR A 119 1.93 -0.01 14.17
N LYS A 120 1.25 1.10 14.51
CA LYS A 120 1.51 1.82 15.76
C LYS A 120 1.19 0.98 16.99
N LEU A 121 0.16 0.13 16.94
CA LEU A 121 -0.16 -0.80 18.01
C LEU A 121 0.93 -1.87 18.16
N ALA A 122 1.36 -2.48 17.06
CA ALA A 122 2.42 -3.47 17.08
C ALA A 122 3.73 -2.93 17.68
N LEU A 123 4.11 -1.71 17.30
CA LEU A 123 5.30 -1.02 17.84
C LEU A 123 5.23 -0.74 19.36
N LYS A 124 4.03 -0.70 19.93
CA LYS A 124 3.84 -0.54 21.38
C LYS A 124 3.83 -1.86 22.14
N LEU A 125 3.53 -2.96 21.46
CA LEU A 125 3.32 -4.27 22.09
C LEU A 125 4.51 -5.21 21.96
N ALA A 126 5.44 -4.95 21.04
CA ALA A 126 6.55 -5.86 20.74
C ALA A 126 7.89 -5.12 20.60
N ASP A 127 8.98 -5.80 20.95
CA ASP A 127 10.34 -5.30 20.76
C ASP A 127 10.74 -5.22 19.29
N TYR A 128 10.20 -6.12 18.48
CA TYR A 128 10.39 -6.18 17.04
C TYR A 128 9.04 -6.21 16.32
N THR A 129 8.83 -5.27 15.42
CA THR A 129 7.66 -5.24 14.55
C THR A 129 8.10 -5.40 13.11
N ILE A 130 7.59 -6.45 12.45
CA ILE A 130 7.86 -6.74 11.04
C ILE A 130 6.58 -6.48 10.26
N THR A 131 6.66 -5.71 9.18
CA THR A 131 5.53 -5.44 8.28
C THR A 131 5.97 -5.62 6.84
N GLU A 132 5.02 -5.91 5.98
CA GLU A 132 5.27 -5.96 4.54
C GLU A 132 5.01 -4.61 3.87
N ALA A 133 5.53 -4.47 2.66
CA ALA A 133 5.11 -3.50 1.67
C ALA A 133 4.68 -4.28 0.42
N GLY A 134 3.44 -4.14 -0.01
CA GLY A 134 2.84 -4.98 -1.05
C GLY A 134 3.52 -4.82 -2.42
N PHE A 135 3.58 -5.88 -3.22
CA PHE A 135 4.19 -5.95 -4.54
C PHE A 135 5.73 -5.80 -4.53
N GLY A 136 6.30 -5.33 -5.64
CA GLY A 136 7.73 -5.03 -5.74
C GLY A 136 8.14 -3.78 -4.95
N SER A 137 9.42 -3.65 -4.66
CA SER A 137 9.93 -2.50 -3.91
C SER A 137 9.75 -1.18 -4.67
N ASP A 138 9.78 -1.22 -5.99
CA ASP A 138 9.49 -0.11 -6.90
C ASP A 138 8.04 0.39 -6.87
N LEU A 139 7.16 -0.30 -6.15
CA LEU A 139 5.76 0.09 -5.96
C LEU A 139 5.36 0.12 -4.48
N GLY A 140 5.40 -1.02 -3.81
CA GLY A 140 4.90 -1.15 -2.44
C GLY A 140 5.80 -0.52 -1.40
N ALA A 141 7.11 -0.74 -1.45
CA ALA A 141 8.05 -0.11 -0.52
C ALA A 141 8.11 1.40 -0.74
N GLU A 142 8.06 1.86 -1.99
CA GLU A 142 7.94 3.28 -2.32
C GLU A 142 6.74 3.93 -1.63
N LYS A 143 5.55 3.35 -1.78
CA LYS A 143 4.34 3.87 -1.14
C LYS A 143 4.35 3.74 0.38
N PHE A 144 4.94 2.67 0.90
CA PHE A 144 5.12 2.50 2.33
C PHE A 144 5.97 3.62 2.93
N LEU A 145 7.12 3.94 2.32
CA LEU A 145 8.04 4.96 2.80
C LEU A 145 7.50 6.37 2.55
N ASP A 146 7.05 6.64 1.33
CA ASP A 146 6.67 8.01 0.92
C ASP A 146 5.27 8.43 1.38
N ILE A 147 4.36 7.49 1.57
CA ILE A 147 2.99 7.78 2.04
C ILE A 147 2.85 7.42 3.50
N LYS A 148 2.90 6.13 3.84
CA LYS A 148 2.55 5.65 5.18
C LYS A 148 3.55 6.13 6.24
N CYS A 149 4.85 5.98 6.00
CA CYS A 149 5.88 6.35 6.97
C CYS A 149 5.88 7.86 7.23
N ARG A 150 5.82 8.67 6.18
CA ARG A 150 5.76 10.14 6.31
C ARG A 150 4.51 10.58 7.05
N TYR A 151 3.36 10.07 6.63
CA TYR A 151 2.09 10.42 7.25
C TYR A 151 2.01 10.01 8.72
N ALA A 152 2.46 8.81 9.05
CA ALA A 152 2.34 8.24 10.40
C ALA A 152 3.51 8.58 11.32
N GLY A 153 4.57 9.25 10.84
CA GLY A 153 5.79 9.53 11.58
C GLY A 153 6.57 8.24 11.91
N LEU A 154 6.61 7.29 10.97
CA LEU A 154 7.32 6.02 11.12
C LEU A 154 8.70 6.10 10.46
N ALA A 155 9.72 5.49 11.08
CA ALA A 155 11.07 5.36 10.56
C ALA A 155 11.53 3.89 10.68
N PRO A 156 11.52 3.11 9.60
CA PRO A 156 11.99 1.73 9.63
C PRO A 156 13.46 1.64 10.03
N SER A 157 13.79 0.77 10.98
CA SER A 157 15.18 0.52 11.39
C SER A 157 15.96 -0.28 10.34
N ALA A 158 15.26 -1.16 9.60
CA ALA A 158 15.83 -1.98 8.54
C ALA A 158 14.79 -2.25 7.46
N ILE A 159 15.27 -2.49 6.24
CA ILE A 159 14.47 -2.95 5.11
C ILE A 159 15.07 -4.26 4.62
N VAL A 160 14.21 -5.27 4.42
CA VAL A 160 14.61 -6.56 3.86
C VAL A 160 14.08 -6.65 2.43
N VAL A 161 15.00 -6.63 1.47
CA VAL A 161 14.66 -6.84 0.06
C VAL A 161 14.72 -8.33 -0.25
N VAL A 162 13.58 -8.91 -0.65
CA VAL A 162 13.49 -10.32 -1.01
C VAL A 162 13.70 -10.48 -2.51
N ALA A 163 14.82 -11.10 -2.91
CA ALA A 163 15.12 -11.42 -4.28
C ALA A 163 15.20 -12.94 -4.49
N THR A 164 14.52 -13.46 -5.50
CA THR A 164 14.59 -14.88 -5.84
C THR A 164 15.54 -15.12 -7.01
N LEU A 165 16.19 -16.28 -7.04
CA LEU A 165 17.03 -16.68 -8.18
C LEU A 165 16.23 -16.71 -9.50
N ARG A 166 14.94 -17.01 -9.45
CA ARG A 166 14.07 -16.97 -10.64
C ARG A 166 13.88 -15.54 -11.15
N ALA A 167 13.66 -14.59 -10.25
CA ALA A 167 13.53 -13.18 -10.61
C ALA A 167 14.84 -12.65 -11.20
N LEU A 168 15.98 -12.95 -10.58
CA LEU A 168 17.29 -12.55 -11.11
C LEU A 168 17.54 -13.11 -12.51
N LYS A 169 17.26 -14.41 -12.74
CA LYS A 169 17.39 -15.01 -14.08
C LYS A 169 16.46 -14.35 -15.10
N TYR A 170 15.23 -14.06 -14.73
CA TYR A 170 14.26 -13.37 -15.59
C TYR A 170 14.76 -11.96 -15.96
N ASN A 171 15.20 -11.19 -14.99
CA ASN A 171 15.79 -9.86 -15.21
C ASN A 171 17.13 -9.92 -15.99
N GLY A 172 17.82 -11.05 -15.93
CA GLY A 172 19.01 -11.36 -16.74
C GLY A 172 18.71 -11.88 -18.16
N GLY A 173 17.44 -11.78 -18.63
CA GLY A 173 17.05 -12.09 -20.00
C GLY A 173 16.57 -13.52 -20.25
N VAL A 174 16.41 -14.35 -19.23
CA VAL A 174 15.85 -15.73 -19.37
C VAL A 174 14.33 -15.69 -19.48
N ALA A 175 13.78 -16.37 -20.46
CA ALA A 175 12.32 -16.53 -20.60
C ALA A 175 11.68 -17.12 -19.34
N LYS A 176 10.48 -16.67 -18.99
CA LYS A 176 9.77 -17.11 -17.77
C LYS A 176 9.68 -18.62 -17.63
N ALA A 177 9.42 -19.37 -18.71
CA ALA A 177 9.34 -20.81 -18.74
C ALA A 177 10.66 -21.51 -18.37
N ASP A 178 11.80 -20.87 -18.62
CA ASP A 178 13.14 -21.44 -18.44
C ASP A 178 13.82 -21.02 -17.14
N THR A 179 13.20 -20.15 -16.33
CA THR A 179 13.78 -19.64 -15.09
C THR A 179 14.05 -20.71 -14.02
N ALA A 180 13.46 -21.90 -14.15
CA ALA A 180 13.74 -23.03 -13.27
C ALA A 180 15.11 -23.69 -13.57
N LYS A 181 15.61 -23.60 -14.82
CA LYS A 181 16.86 -24.20 -15.24
C LYS A 181 18.08 -23.45 -14.65
N PRO A 182 19.18 -24.13 -14.31
CA PRO A 182 20.41 -23.46 -13.88
C PRO A 182 20.95 -22.50 -14.96
N ASN A 183 21.26 -21.26 -14.58
CA ASN A 183 21.89 -20.29 -15.46
C ASN A 183 22.57 -19.21 -14.61
N VAL A 184 23.84 -19.38 -14.30
CA VAL A 184 24.63 -18.48 -13.44
C VAL A 184 24.88 -17.14 -14.12
N GLU A 185 25.14 -17.12 -15.43
CA GLU A 185 25.39 -15.88 -16.15
C GLU A 185 24.15 -14.97 -16.17
N ALA A 186 22.98 -15.54 -16.33
CA ALA A 186 21.73 -14.76 -16.22
C ALA A 186 21.49 -14.25 -14.81
N VAL A 187 21.86 -14.99 -13.76
CA VAL A 187 21.80 -14.48 -12.37
C VAL A 187 22.71 -13.28 -12.22
N LYS A 188 23.96 -13.36 -12.69
CA LYS A 188 24.90 -12.23 -12.65
C LYS A 188 24.38 -11.02 -13.41
N ALA A 189 23.87 -11.22 -14.61
CA ALA A 189 23.27 -10.15 -15.40
C ALA A 189 22.07 -9.48 -14.70
N GLY A 190 21.24 -10.26 -14.00
CA GLY A 190 20.08 -9.74 -13.26
C GLY A 190 20.42 -9.03 -11.95
N LEU A 191 21.66 -9.10 -11.46
CA LEU A 191 22.07 -8.40 -10.22
C LEU A 191 21.98 -6.87 -10.35
N CYS A 192 22.10 -6.32 -11.55
CA CYS A 192 21.95 -4.87 -11.77
C CYS A 192 20.56 -4.38 -11.36
N ASN A 193 19.50 -5.18 -11.61
CA ASN A 193 18.15 -4.86 -11.18
C ASN A 193 18.05 -4.88 -9.64
N LEU A 194 18.58 -5.90 -8.97
CA LEU A 194 18.60 -5.95 -7.51
C LEU A 194 19.38 -4.78 -6.92
N ALA A 195 20.53 -4.42 -7.49
CA ALA A 195 21.34 -3.29 -7.02
C ALA A 195 20.55 -1.97 -7.10
N ALA A 196 19.81 -1.74 -8.19
CA ALA A 196 18.97 -0.55 -8.34
C ALA A 196 17.86 -0.49 -7.26
N HIS A 197 17.21 -1.62 -6.93
CA HIS A 197 16.21 -1.66 -5.85
C HIS A 197 16.83 -1.36 -4.48
N VAL A 198 18.01 -1.91 -4.18
CA VAL A 198 18.68 -1.67 -2.88
C VAL A 198 19.07 -0.20 -2.75
N GLU A 199 19.66 0.39 -3.80
CA GLU A 199 20.04 1.82 -3.80
C GLU A 199 18.83 2.74 -3.63
N HIS A 200 17.74 2.44 -4.32
CA HIS A 200 16.50 3.20 -4.24
C HIS A 200 15.91 3.20 -2.83
N GLU A 201 15.90 2.05 -2.15
CA GLU A 201 15.40 1.93 -0.78
C GLU A 201 16.29 2.63 0.25
N GLU A 202 17.61 2.63 0.07
CA GLU A 202 18.54 3.38 0.92
C GLU A 202 18.28 4.89 0.86
N ILE A 203 18.07 5.45 -0.33
CA ILE A 203 17.77 6.87 -0.53
C ILE A 203 16.42 7.22 0.11
N ARG A 204 15.38 6.44 -0.11
CA ARG A 204 14.04 6.71 0.44
C ARG A 204 13.99 6.57 1.94
N ARG A 205 14.65 5.57 2.50
CA ARG A 205 14.76 5.41 3.96
C ARG A 205 15.43 6.63 4.60
N SER A 206 16.49 7.13 4.02
CA SER A 206 17.18 8.34 4.48
C SER A 206 16.27 9.59 4.40
N GLY A 207 15.43 9.69 3.37
CA GLY A 207 14.45 10.77 3.20
C GLY A 207 13.28 10.71 4.18
N CYS A 208 12.86 9.52 4.63
CA CYS A 208 11.84 9.36 5.69
C CYS A 208 12.35 9.79 7.07
N CYS A 209 13.66 9.70 7.30
CA CYS A 209 14.31 10.03 8.56
C CYS A 209 14.60 11.53 8.70
N CYS A 210 13.70 12.42 8.30
CA CYS A 210 13.83 13.83 8.64
C CYS A 210 13.91 13.97 10.17
N HIS A 211 15.13 14.12 10.70
CA HIS A 211 15.52 14.56 12.05
C HIS A 211 15.94 13.53 13.13
N GLN A 212 16.30 12.30 12.82
CA GLN A 212 17.13 11.57 13.78
C GLN A 212 18.29 10.85 13.08
N PRO A 213 19.56 11.18 13.40
CA PRO A 213 20.69 10.37 12.95
C PRO A 213 20.61 9.00 13.61
N LEU A 214 20.56 7.93 12.81
CA LEU A 214 20.68 6.57 13.30
C LEU A 214 21.99 6.40 14.07
N PRO A 215 22.00 5.70 15.22
CA PRO A 215 23.24 5.41 15.91
C PRO A 215 24.17 4.61 14.99
N HIS A 216 25.44 5.02 14.93
CA HIS A 216 26.53 4.51 14.08
C HIS A 216 26.89 3.02 14.34
N ARG A 217 25.97 2.06 14.20
CA ARG A 217 26.28 0.64 14.50
C ARG A 217 26.24 -0.33 13.32
N PHE A 218 26.04 0.13 12.11
CA PHE A 218 26.22 -0.72 10.92
C PHE A 218 27.21 -0.10 9.92
N ARG A 219 28.47 0.09 10.35
CA ARG A 219 29.57 0.18 9.38
C ARG A 219 29.91 -1.22 8.91
N ARG A 220 29.89 -1.45 7.60
CA ARG A 220 30.45 -2.61 6.94
C ARG A 220 31.83 -2.88 7.52
N ARG A 221 32.06 -4.07 8.06
CA ARG A 221 33.42 -4.60 8.12
C ARG A 221 33.72 -5.13 6.72
N GLY A 222 34.76 -4.60 6.09
CA GLY A 222 35.32 -5.04 4.83
C GLY A 222 35.81 -6.48 4.85
#